data_caf702aee655c814fc6d40841e620773
#
_entry.id   caf702aee655c814fc6d40841e620773
#
_cell.length_a   1.000
_cell.length_b   1.000
_cell.length_c   1.000
_cell.angle_alpha   90.00
_cell.angle_beta   90.00
_cell.angle_gamma   90.00
#
_symmetry.space_group_name_H-M   'P 1'
#
loop_
_entity.id
_entity.type
_entity.pdbx_description
1 polymer ?
#
loop_
_entity_poly.entity_id
_entity_poly.type
_entity_poly.pdbx_seq_one_letter_code
_entity_poly.pdbx_strand_id
1 'polypeptide(L)'
;MLKTKVKVSAIENLSDARYCAGMGVEWLGFSMTEVPVDKFNEIRNWLSGIQIVGEAFNCSEDQIIALCEAYQPDVLEINSSVQLEKIKHLNCPKILRVNLDSDNLPALFAAARPYVDYFLLVGDSEDSLLGFEDQVEIWSAQYPIILGLS
;
A
#
# COMPACT_ATOMS: atom_id res chain seq x y z
N MET A 1 -18.50 -3.07 -12.38
CA MET A 1 -17.40 -2.14 -12.14
C MET A 1 -17.06 -2.11 -10.66
N LEU A 2 -15.82 -2.34 -10.34
CA LEU A 2 -15.36 -2.28 -8.96
C LEU A 2 -15.31 -0.83 -8.50
N LYS A 3 -15.98 -0.52 -7.39
CA LYS A 3 -15.91 0.80 -6.76
C LYS A 3 -14.77 0.82 -5.74
N THR A 4 -13.62 0.31 -6.12
CA THR A 4 -12.47 0.14 -5.24
C THR A 4 -11.43 1.20 -5.55
N LYS A 5 -10.86 1.76 -4.51
CA LYS A 5 -9.79 2.75 -4.64
C LYS A 5 -8.54 2.11 -5.23
N VAL A 6 -7.76 2.89 -5.95
CA VAL A 6 -6.57 2.41 -6.66
C VAL A 6 -5.32 3.10 -6.13
N LYS A 7 -4.28 2.32 -5.95
CA LYS A 7 -2.95 2.79 -5.58
C LYS A 7 -1.95 2.38 -6.66
N VAL A 8 -1.08 3.29 -7.05
CA VAL A 8 0.06 3.00 -7.95
C VAL A 8 1.32 2.90 -7.12
N SER A 9 2.04 1.80 -7.27
CA SER A 9 3.26 1.50 -6.51
C SER A 9 4.52 1.86 -7.29
N ALA A 10 5.64 1.85 -6.58
CA ALA A 10 6.99 1.94 -7.15
C ALA A 10 7.23 3.21 -7.97
N ILE A 11 6.66 4.34 -7.53
CA ILE A 11 6.94 5.64 -8.13
C ILE A 11 8.36 6.06 -7.73
N GLU A 12 9.18 6.45 -8.71
CA GLU A 12 10.59 6.78 -8.48
C GLU A 12 10.95 8.21 -8.91
N ASN A 13 10.08 8.88 -9.65
CA ASN A 13 10.38 10.22 -10.15
C ASN A 13 9.15 11.11 -10.20
N LEU A 14 9.38 12.41 -10.29
CA LEU A 14 8.32 13.41 -10.27
C LEU A 14 7.41 13.34 -11.50
N SER A 15 7.95 13.03 -12.66
CA SER A 15 7.16 12.96 -13.90
C SER A 15 6.09 11.86 -13.81
N ASP A 16 6.46 10.67 -13.33
CA ASP A 16 5.52 9.58 -13.15
C ASP A 16 4.49 9.91 -12.08
N ALA A 17 4.93 10.53 -10.98
CA ALA A 17 4.04 10.94 -9.90
C ALA A 17 2.98 11.93 -10.40
N ARG A 18 3.39 12.93 -11.16
CA ARG A 18 2.48 13.94 -11.72
C ARG A 18 1.52 13.35 -12.74
N TYR A 19 2.01 12.42 -13.55
CA TYR A 19 1.16 11.72 -14.52
C TYR A 19 0.06 10.94 -13.81
N CYS A 20 0.41 10.14 -12.81
CA CYS A 20 -0.54 9.36 -12.04
C CYS A 20 -1.54 10.25 -11.30
N ALA A 21 -1.07 11.35 -10.73
CA ALA A 21 -1.93 12.33 -10.07
C ALA A 21 -2.98 12.90 -11.03
N GLY A 22 -2.56 13.20 -12.28
CA GLY A 22 -3.46 13.68 -13.31
C GLY A 22 -4.51 12.66 -13.75
N MET A 23 -4.25 11.38 -13.52
CA MET A 23 -5.19 10.29 -13.83
C MET A 23 -6.22 10.05 -12.71
N GLY A 24 -6.16 10.82 -11.61
CA GLY A 24 -7.12 10.69 -10.53
C GLY A 24 -6.82 9.57 -9.54
N VAL A 25 -5.58 9.09 -9.51
CA VAL A 25 -5.16 8.08 -8.56
C VAL A 25 -5.15 8.68 -7.15
N GLU A 26 -5.65 7.94 -6.15
CA GLU A 26 -5.77 8.45 -4.79
C GLU A 26 -4.51 8.24 -3.94
N TRP A 27 -3.75 7.20 -4.23
CA TRP A 27 -2.53 6.87 -3.49
C TRP A 27 -1.38 6.62 -4.43
N LEU A 28 -0.22 7.23 -4.12
CA LEU A 28 1.04 6.97 -4.80
C LEU A 28 2.04 6.36 -3.83
N GLY A 29 2.63 5.24 -4.20
CA GLY A 29 3.56 4.51 -3.36
C GLY A 29 5.01 4.68 -3.78
N PHE A 30 5.86 4.92 -2.80
CA PHE A 30 7.30 5.07 -2.95
C PHE A 30 8.02 4.12 -2.02
N SER A 31 9.03 3.42 -2.53
CA SER A 31 9.85 2.57 -1.68
C SER A 31 10.74 3.42 -0.78
N MET A 32 10.57 3.29 0.52
CA MET A 32 11.40 4.00 1.50
C MET A 32 12.79 3.37 1.64
N THR A 33 13.02 2.22 1.01
CA THR A 33 14.35 1.59 0.98
C THR A 33 15.13 1.93 -0.27
N GLU A 34 14.46 2.36 -1.34
CA GLU A 34 15.10 2.62 -2.64
C GLU A 34 15.13 4.09 -3.02
N VAL A 35 14.10 4.85 -2.66
CA VAL A 35 14.02 6.28 -2.94
C VAL A 35 14.62 7.06 -1.77
N PRO A 36 15.68 7.85 -1.98
CA PRO A 36 16.26 8.66 -0.90
C PRO A 36 15.25 9.65 -0.31
N VAL A 37 15.38 9.94 0.97
CA VAL A 37 14.43 10.82 1.69
C VAL A 37 14.33 12.21 1.06
N ASP A 38 15.43 12.76 0.58
CA ASP A 38 15.44 14.09 -0.05
C ASP A 38 14.61 14.10 -1.32
N LYS A 39 14.75 13.06 -2.15
CA LYS A 39 13.98 12.91 -3.38
C LYS A 39 12.51 12.67 -3.07
N PHE A 40 12.22 11.85 -2.07
CA PHE A 40 10.86 11.61 -1.60
C PHE A 40 10.18 12.92 -1.19
N ASN A 41 10.85 13.74 -0.40
CA ASN A 41 10.31 15.03 0.04
C ASN A 41 10.14 16.02 -1.12
N GLU A 42 11.07 16.03 -2.06
CA GLU A 42 10.95 16.86 -3.26
C GLU A 42 9.69 16.52 -4.05
N ILE A 43 9.46 15.23 -4.31
CA ILE A 43 8.27 14.77 -5.04
C ILE A 43 7.01 15.11 -4.25
N ARG A 44 7.00 14.84 -2.95
CA ARG A 44 5.87 15.14 -2.07
C ARG A 44 5.47 16.61 -2.11
N ASN A 45 6.45 17.51 -2.12
CA ASN A 45 6.19 18.95 -2.10
C ASN A 45 5.51 19.46 -3.39
N TRP A 46 5.63 18.73 -4.50
CA TRP A 46 5.00 19.07 -5.77
C TRP A 46 3.60 18.50 -5.93
N LEU A 47 3.14 17.67 -4.99
CA LEU A 47 1.84 17.00 -5.08
C LEU A 47 0.92 17.51 -3.97
N SER A 48 -0.36 17.68 -4.31
CA SER A 48 -1.38 18.04 -3.33
C SER A 48 -2.64 17.23 -3.59
N GLY A 49 -3.39 16.93 -2.52
CA GLY A 49 -4.64 16.19 -2.64
C GLY A 49 -4.47 14.69 -2.84
N ILE A 50 -3.25 14.19 -2.78
CA ILE A 50 -2.95 12.77 -2.94
C ILE A 50 -2.25 12.28 -1.68
N GLN A 51 -2.60 11.08 -1.23
CA GLN A 51 -1.90 10.45 -0.12
C GLN A 51 -0.64 9.75 -0.61
N ILE A 52 0.45 10.00 0.08
CA ILE A 52 1.74 9.40 -0.22
C ILE A 52 1.94 8.18 0.67
N VAL A 53 2.11 7.03 0.04
CA VAL A 53 2.31 5.76 0.72
C VAL A 53 3.79 5.44 0.77
N GLY A 54 4.33 5.25 1.96
CA GLY A 54 5.70 4.78 2.14
C GLY A 54 5.73 3.26 2.18
N GLU A 55 6.41 2.66 1.22
CA GLU A 55 6.53 1.20 1.10
C GLU A 55 7.76 0.71 1.86
N ALA A 56 7.55 -0.16 2.85
CA ALA A 56 8.61 -0.77 3.66
C ALA A 56 8.50 -2.29 3.56
N PHE A 57 8.90 -2.83 2.41
CA PHE A 57 8.79 -4.26 2.12
C PHE A 57 10.03 -5.00 2.57
N ASN A 58 9.82 -6.21 3.12
CA ASN A 58 10.91 -7.09 3.58
C ASN A 58 11.83 -6.44 4.63
N CYS A 59 11.26 -5.56 5.44
CA CYS A 59 11.97 -4.84 6.49
C CYS A 59 11.68 -5.45 7.86
N SER A 60 12.64 -5.34 8.77
CA SER A 60 12.42 -5.66 10.17
C SER A 60 11.57 -4.56 10.83
N GLU A 61 11.06 -4.84 12.05
CA GLU A 61 10.32 -3.84 12.82
C GLU A 61 11.13 -2.56 13.03
N ASP A 62 12.38 -2.72 13.46
CA ASP A 62 13.25 -1.58 13.74
C ASP A 62 13.49 -0.74 12.49
N GLN A 63 13.63 -1.40 11.33
CA GLN A 63 13.76 -0.70 10.06
C GLN A 63 12.48 0.05 9.70
N ILE A 64 11.32 -0.56 9.89
CA ILE A 64 10.03 0.07 9.61
C ILE A 64 9.87 1.34 10.46
N ILE A 65 10.16 1.24 11.74
CA ILE A 65 10.05 2.37 12.68
C ILE A 65 11.01 3.49 12.26
N ALA A 66 12.25 3.16 11.95
CA ALA A 66 13.25 4.14 11.54
C ALA A 66 12.86 4.84 10.22
N LEU A 67 12.33 4.08 9.25
CA LEU A 67 11.89 4.63 7.98
C LEU A 67 10.69 5.56 8.16
N CYS A 68 9.73 5.19 9.00
CA CYS A 68 8.58 6.04 9.28
C CYS A 68 9.00 7.36 9.95
N GLU A 69 9.98 7.33 10.83
CA GLU A 69 10.51 8.55 11.46
C GLU A 69 11.22 9.45 10.44
N ALA A 70 11.99 8.87 9.54
CA ALA A 70 12.75 9.63 8.54
C ALA A 70 11.88 10.19 7.43
N TYR A 71 10.96 9.40 6.88
CA TYR A 71 10.16 9.76 5.71
C TYR A 71 8.81 10.40 6.06
N GLN A 72 8.24 10.06 7.20
CA GLN A 72 6.93 10.53 7.65
C GLN A 72 5.86 10.41 6.54
N PRO A 73 5.62 9.19 6.02
CA PRO A 73 4.61 9.00 4.97
C PRO A 73 3.20 9.26 5.51
N ASP A 74 2.27 9.57 4.60
CA ASP A 74 0.87 9.71 4.98
C ASP A 74 0.29 8.35 5.37
N VAL A 75 0.73 7.29 4.70
CA VAL A 75 0.29 5.91 4.94
C VAL A 75 1.51 4.99 4.85
N LEU A 76 1.58 3.99 5.72
CA LEU A 76 2.63 2.97 5.70
C LEU A 76 2.10 1.71 5.03
N GLU A 77 2.85 1.16 4.08
CA GLU A 77 2.52 -0.12 3.47
C GLU A 77 3.60 -1.14 3.78
N ILE A 78 3.17 -2.31 4.27
CA ILE A 78 4.07 -3.45 4.55
C ILE A 78 3.55 -4.69 3.83
N ASN A 79 4.40 -5.70 3.69
CA ASN A 79 4.07 -6.94 2.99
C ASN A 79 4.11 -8.19 3.88
N SER A 80 4.16 -8.01 5.19
CA SER A 80 4.17 -9.13 6.15
C SER A 80 3.21 -8.85 7.30
N SER A 81 2.32 -9.80 7.58
CA SER A 81 1.38 -9.70 8.70
C SER A 81 2.04 -9.98 10.05
N VAL A 82 3.21 -10.60 10.05
CA VAL A 82 3.91 -11.01 11.28
C VAL A 82 4.27 -9.83 12.18
N GLN A 83 4.54 -8.68 11.57
CA GLN A 83 5.01 -7.49 12.28
C GLN A 83 3.91 -6.53 12.72
N LEU A 84 2.66 -6.77 12.32
CA LEU A 84 1.55 -5.83 12.53
C LEU A 84 1.34 -5.47 14.00
N GLU A 85 1.34 -6.45 14.88
CA GLU A 85 1.14 -6.20 16.30
C GLU A 85 2.24 -5.30 16.88
N LYS A 86 3.46 -5.49 16.44
CA LYS A 86 4.62 -4.79 16.97
C LYS A 86 4.73 -3.34 16.48
N ILE A 87 4.11 -3.02 15.34
CA ILE A 87 4.10 -1.66 14.79
C ILE A 87 2.75 -0.96 14.97
N LYS A 88 1.83 -1.54 15.71
CA LYS A 88 0.49 -0.97 15.92
C LYS A 88 0.52 0.41 16.59
N HIS A 89 1.59 0.71 17.30
CA HIS A 89 1.75 1.99 18.00
C HIS A 89 2.11 3.16 17.08
N LEU A 90 2.47 2.89 15.83
CA LEU A 90 2.77 3.95 14.86
C LEU A 90 1.47 4.67 14.49
N ASN A 91 1.52 6.00 14.50
CA ASN A 91 0.34 6.84 14.34
C ASN A 91 -0.17 6.99 12.90
N CYS A 92 0.50 6.42 11.93
CA CYS A 92 0.05 6.49 10.54
C CYS A 92 -0.90 5.35 10.19
N PRO A 93 -1.85 5.57 9.27
CA PRO A 93 -2.65 4.47 8.71
C PRO A 93 -1.77 3.44 8.05
N LYS A 94 -2.23 2.19 8.03
CA LYS A 94 -1.43 1.06 7.55
C LYS A 94 -2.16 0.30 6.46
N ILE A 95 -1.40 -0.09 5.43
CA ILE A 95 -1.85 -0.95 4.35
C ILE A 95 -1.06 -2.26 4.45
N LEU A 96 -1.75 -3.39 4.40
CA LEU A 96 -1.11 -4.68 4.23
C LEU A 96 -1.24 -5.12 2.78
N ARG A 97 -0.10 -5.30 2.12
CA ARG A 97 -0.03 -5.82 0.76
C ARG A 97 -0.22 -7.33 0.80
N VAL A 98 -1.19 -7.82 0.06
CA VAL A 98 -1.59 -9.24 0.03
C VAL A 98 -1.55 -9.74 -1.40
N ASN A 99 -0.83 -10.84 -1.63
CA ASN A 99 -0.82 -11.50 -2.92
C ASN A 99 -2.06 -12.40 -3.05
N LEU A 100 -2.80 -12.26 -4.16
CA LEU A 100 -4.00 -13.04 -4.44
C LEU A 100 -3.72 -14.54 -4.52
N ASP A 101 -2.49 -14.92 -4.83
CA ASP A 101 -2.11 -16.34 -4.92
C ASP A 101 -1.72 -16.95 -3.57
N SER A 102 -1.80 -16.17 -2.49
CA SER A 102 -1.53 -16.66 -1.13
C SER A 102 -2.63 -17.59 -0.64
N ASP A 103 -2.26 -18.53 0.21
CA ASP A 103 -3.21 -19.48 0.79
C ASP A 103 -4.07 -18.81 1.86
N ASN A 104 -5.33 -19.23 1.95
CA ASN A 104 -6.23 -18.87 3.04
C ASN A 104 -6.41 -17.37 3.27
N LEU A 105 -6.72 -16.63 2.23
CA LEU A 105 -6.92 -15.18 2.31
C LEU A 105 -7.98 -14.75 3.33
N PRO A 106 -9.15 -15.42 3.44
CA PRO A 106 -10.14 -15.02 4.45
C PRO A 106 -9.60 -15.03 5.88
N ALA A 107 -8.78 -16.03 6.24
CA ALA A 107 -8.17 -16.11 7.56
C ALA A 107 -7.15 -14.98 7.77
N LEU A 108 -6.37 -14.64 6.74
CA LEU A 108 -5.42 -13.54 6.78
C LEU A 108 -6.15 -12.20 6.99
N PHE A 109 -7.22 -11.95 6.25
CA PHE A 109 -8.00 -10.72 6.38
C PHE A 109 -8.56 -10.59 7.80
N ALA A 110 -9.15 -11.66 8.33
CA ALA A 110 -9.73 -11.64 9.67
C ALA A 110 -8.68 -11.38 10.74
N ALA A 111 -7.51 -12.02 10.65
CA ALA A 111 -6.44 -11.87 11.62
C ALA A 111 -5.79 -10.49 11.57
N ALA A 112 -5.60 -9.92 10.40
CA ALA A 112 -4.91 -8.65 10.20
C ALA A 112 -5.83 -7.43 10.34
N ARG A 113 -7.15 -7.58 10.19
CA ARG A 113 -8.12 -6.48 10.20
C ARG A 113 -7.96 -5.50 11.37
N PRO A 114 -7.73 -5.97 12.62
CA PRO A 114 -7.59 -5.04 13.75
C PRO A 114 -6.37 -4.11 13.66
N TYR A 115 -5.39 -4.44 12.83
CA TYR A 115 -4.11 -3.73 12.79
C TYR A 115 -3.93 -2.87 11.54
N VAL A 116 -4.78 -3.04 10.52
CA VAL A 116 -4.61 -2.33 9.25
C VAL A 116 -5.86 -1.55 8.88
N ASP A 117 -5.65 -0.48 8.13
CA ASP A 117 -6.75 0.35 7.63
C ASP A 117 -7.23 -0.12 6.26
N TYR A 118 -6.32 -0.69 5.46
CA TYR A 118 -6.62 -1.19 4.12
C TYR A 118 -5.82 -2.44 3.80
N PHE A 119 -6.41 -3.30 2.96
CA PHE A 119 -5.71 -4.41 2.32
C PHE A 119 -5.48 -4.08 0.86
N LEU A 120 -4.24 -4.17 0.39
CA LEU A 120 -3.90 -3.95 -1.00
C LEU A 120 -3.73 -5.30 -1.67
N LEU A 121 -4.58 -5.58 -2.66
CA LEU A 121 -4.53 -6.85 -3.38
C LEU A 121 -3.67 -6.71 -4.62
N VAL A 122 -2.73 -7.61 -4.79
CA VAL A 122 -1.88 -7.70 -5.98
C VAL A 122 -1.88 -9.11 -6.50
N GLY A 123 -1.81 -9.26 -7.82
CA GLY A 123 -1.64 -10.55 -8.48
C GLY A 123 -0.29 -10.59 -9.19
N ASP A 124 0.13 -11.78 -9.60
CA ASP A 124 1.37 -11.95 -10.35
C ASP A 124 1.26 -11.40 -11.77
N SER A 125 0.03 -11.23 -12.28
CA SER A 125 -0.24 -10.68 -13.59
C SER A 125 -1.63 -10.03 -13.61
N GLU A 126 -1.94 -9.28 -14.67
CA GLU A 126 -3.26 -8.71 -14.87
C GLU A 126 -4.34 -9.81 -14.93
N ASP A 127 -3.99 -10.97 -15.49
CA ASP A 127 -4.88 -12.12 -15.59
C ASP A 127 -5.27 -12.65 -14.21
N SER A 128 -4.39 -12.57 -13.22
CA SER A 128 -4.67 -12.98 -11.86
C SER A 128 -5.82 -12.16 -11.26
N LEU A 129 -5.79 -10.84 -11.45
CA LEU A 129 -6.85 -9.96 -10.96
C LEU A 129 -8.19 -10.27 -11.64
N LEU A 130 -8.17 -10.52 -12.94
CA LEU A 130 -9.40 -10.86 -13.67
C LEU A 130 -10.01 -12.17 -13.18
N GLY A 131 -9.17 -13.15 -12.84
CA GLY A 131 -9.64 -14.44 -12.31
C GLY A 131 -10.26 -14.33 -10.92
N PHE A 132 -9.98 -13.26 -10.18
CA PHE A 132 -10.48 -13.05 -8.82
C PHE A 132 -11.53 -11.93 -8.71
N GLU A 133 -12.05 -11.44 -9.83
CA GLU A 133 -12.98 -10.29 -9.83
C GLU A 133 -14.17 -10.49 -8.90
N ASP A 134 -14.85 -11.64 -8.98
CA ASP A 134 -16.00 -11.94 -8.13
C ASP A 134 -15.59 -12.02 -6.65
N GLN A 135 -14.45 -12.62 -6.37
CA GLN A 135 -13.91 -12.73 -5.01
C GLN A 135 -13.59 -11.36 -4.43
N VAL A 136 -12.98 -10.49 -5.24
CA VAL A 136 -12.62 -9.13 -4.83
C VAL A 136 -13.87 -8.33 -4.47
N GLU A 137 -14.97 -8.49 -5.22
CA GLU A 137 -16.24 -7.83 -4.89
C GLU A 137 -16.78 -8.29 -3.53
N ILE A 138 -16.72 -9.60 -3.27
CA ILE A 138 -17.17 -10.16 -1.99
C ILE A 138 -16.32 -9.63 -0.85
N TRP A 139 -15.01 -9.66 -1.00
CA TRP A 139 -14.08 -9.17 0.04
C TRP A 139 -14.23 -7.66 0.26
N SER A 140 -14.44 -6.88 -0.80
CA SER A 140 -14.61 -5.43 -0.69
C SER A 140 -15.87 -5.04 0.09
N ALA A 141 -16.88 -5.91 0.14
CA ALA A 141 -18.06 -5.69 0.95
C ALA A 141 -17.80 -5.92 2.44
N GLN A 142 -16.77 -6.67 2.80
CA GLN A 142 -16.43 -7.04 4.18
C GLN A 142 -15.20 -6.33 4.73
N TYR A 143 -14.25 -5.96 3.87
CA TYR A 143 -12.96 -5.40 4.25
C TYR A 143 -12.63 -4.19 3.37
N PRO A 144 -11.83 -3.24 3.90
CA PRO A 144 -11.37 -2.09 3.10
C PRO A 144 -10.27 -2.53 2.13
N ILE A 145 -10.66 -2.77 0.88
CA ILE A 145 -9.78 -3.30 -0.16
C ILE A 145 -9.34 -2.17 -1.11
N ILE A 146 -8.06 -2.19 -1.46
CA ILE A 146 -7.47 -1.34 -2.50
C ILE A 146 -6.88 -2.26 -3.57
N LEU A 147 -6.99 -1.88 -4.83
CA LEU A 147 -6.30 -2.58 -5.91
C LEU A 147 -4.96 -1.93 -6.18
N GLY A 148 -3.92 -2.76 -6.30
CA GLY A 148 -2.56 -2.30 -6.58
C GLY A 148 -2.23 -2.37 -8.05
N LEU A 149 -1.62 -1.29 -8.56
CA LEU A 149 -1.04 -1.22 -9.91
C LEU A 149 0.46 -0.94 -9.76
N SER A 150 1.26 -1.61 -10.55
CA SER A 150 2.71 -1.45 -10.55
C SER A 150 3.24 -1.11 -11.95
#